data_974d8cba29827f8063342407e58521a3
#
_entry.id   974d8cba29827f8063342407e58521a3
#
_cell.length_a   1.000
_cell.length_b   1.000
_cell.length_c   1.000
_cell.angle_alpha   90.00
_cell.angle_beta   90.00
_cell.angle_gamma   90.00
#
_symmetry.space_group_name_H-M   'P 1'
#
loop_
_entity.id
_entity.type
_entity.pdbx_description
1 polymer ?
#
loop_
_entity_poly.entity_id
_entity_poly.type
_entity_poly.pdbx_seq_one_letter_code
_entity_poly.pdbx_strand_id
1 'polypeptide(L)'
;MQQLADLFFRAVKDKDLPALDALFTEDAVYVERNGETYNGLSQIREWFSRLILDGDVRAWDIRRIRDGAVEWYYEYRLHYAGSISYDGVSIVELSDGKIKRWSNFIQNVKKSYPLERKNEELMETAGAVEYYADWLETMTMHEDNEKLQAAADKLSEAVEDIVSAM
;
A
#
# COMPACT_ATOMS: atom_id res chain seq x y z
N MET A 1 -18.77 -3.44 -14.20
CA MET A 1 -18.06 -3.81 -12.96
C MET A 1 -16.77 -4.59 -13.24
N GLN A 2 -16.79 -5.78 -13.90
CA GLN A 2 -15.58 -6.58 -14.17
C GLN A 2 -14.46 -5.75 -14.80
N GLN A 3 -14.74 -5.13 -15.95
CA GLN A 3 -13.75 -4.32 -16.67
C GLN A 3 -13.17 -3.19 -15.82
N LEU A 4 -13.98 -2.55 -14.97
CA LEU A 4 -13.54 -1.47 -14.10
C LEU A 4 -12.60 -1.99 -12.99
N ALA A 5 -12.95 -3.13 -12.36
CA ALA A 5 -12.11 -3.75 -11.36
C ALA A 5 -10.78 -4.24 -11.95
N ASP A 6 -10.80 -4.81 -13.16
CA ASP A 6 -9.58 -5.22 -13.89
C ASP A 6 -8.68 -4.00 -14.19
N LEU A 7 -9.26 -2.89 -14.62
CA LEU A 7 -8.52 -1.64 -14.88
C LEU A 7 -7.93 -1.07 -13.60
N PHE A 8 -8.70 -1.06 -12.51
CA PHE A 8 -8.24 -0.60 -11.21
C PHE A 8 -7.05 -1.42 -10.71
N PHE A 9 -7.16 -2.75 -10.67
CA PHE A 9 -6.09 -3.63 -10.21
C PHE A 9 -4.84 -3.53 -11.09
N ARG A 10 -5.03 -3.38 -12.40
CA ARG A 10 -3.92 -3.16 -13.34
C ARG A 10 -3.23 -1.83 -13.08
N ALA A 11 -3.96 -0.73 -12.95
CA ALA A 11 -3.39 0.59 -12.70
C ALA A 11 -2.54 0.61 -11.42
N VAL A 12 -3.00 -0.03 -10.35
CA VAL A 12 -2.23 -0.16 -9.11
C VAL A 12 -0.98 -1.01 -9.31
N LYS A 13 -1.11 -2.18 -9.94
CA LYS A 13 0.02 -3.09 -10.19
C LYS A 13 1.08 -2.47 -11.09
N ASP A 14 0.65 -1.74 -12.13
CA ASP A 14 1.54 -1.11 -13.09
C ASP A 14 2.05 0.26 -12.60
N LYS A 15 1.64 0.68 -11.39
CA LYS A 15 2.01 1.96 -10.76
C LYS A 15 1.58 3.17 -11.62
N ASP A 16 0.46 3.02 -12.35
CA ASP A 16 -0.08 4.04 -13.25
C ASP A 16 -1.11 4.93 -12.52
N LEU A 17 -0.61 5.94 -11.80
CA LEU A 17 -1.46 6.90 -11.08
C LEU A 17 -2.42 7.67 -11.99
N PRO A 18 -2.04 8.15 -13.18
CA PRO A 18 -2.98 8.79 -14.10
C PRO A 18 -4.14 7.88 -14.52
N ALA A 19 -3.87 6.60 -14.82
CA ALA A 19 -4.91 5.63 -15.13
C ALA A 19 -5.82 5.38 -13.92
N LEU A 20 -5.25 5.33 -12.72
CA LEU A 20 -6.01 5.20 -11.49
C LEU A 20 -6.95 6.38 -11.26
N ASP A 21 -6.44 7.62 -11.40
CA ASP A 21 -7.22 8.86 -11.26
C ASP A 21 -8.43 8.88 -12.20
N ALA A 22 -8.27 8.40 -13.43
CA ALA A 22 -9.34 8.36 -14.42
C ALA A 22 -10.53 7.46 -14.03
N LEU A 23 -10.30 6.50 -13.13
CA LEU A 23 -11.33 5.54 -12.70
C LEU A 23 -12.24 6.10 -11.60
N PHE A 24 -11.81 7.11 -10.85
CA PHE A 24 -12.54 7.68 -9.72
C PHE A 24 -13.30 8.96 -10.08
N THR A 25 -14.37 9.25 -9.33
CA THR A 25 -14.97 10.60 -9.33
C THR A 25 -14.13 11.54 -8.50
N GLU A 26 -14.23 12.85 -8.72
CA GLU A 26 -13.47 13.87 -7.97
C GLU A 26 -13.75 13.81 -6.46
N ASP A 27 -14.97 13.49 -6.07
CA ASP A 27 -15.44 13.36 -4.70
C ASP A 27 -15.54 11.91 -4.22
N ALA A 28 -14.78 11.01 -4.83
CA ALA A 28 -14.79 9.59 -4.48
C ALA A 28 -14.34 9.35 -3.04
N VAL A 29 -14.76 8.21 -2.49
CA VAL A 29 -14.37 7.75 -1.16
C VAL A 29 -13.69 6.38 -1.29
N TYR A 30 -12.48 6.27 -0.80
CA TYR A 30 -11.76 5.01 -0.68
C TYR A 30 -11.59 4.63 0.79
N VAL A 31 -12.02 3.44 1.15
CA VAL A 31 -11.92 2.92 2.52
C VAL A 31 -10.96 1.73 2.52
N GLU A 32 -9.87 1.89 3.25
CA GLU A 32 -8.87 0.82 3.39
C GLU A 32 -9.37 -0.24 4.40
N ARG A 33 -8.76 -1.40 4.33
CA ARG A 33 -9.07 -2.57 5.15
C ARG A 33 -9.00 -2.34 6.68
N ASN A 34 -8.20 -1.39 7.14
CA ASN A 34 -8.06 -1.00 8.56
C ASN A 34 -9.10 0.04 8.99
N GLY A 35 -10.01 0.45 8.07
CA GLY A 35 -11.04 1.45 8.30
C GLY A 35 -10.62 2.89 7.99
N GLU A 36 -9.36 3.13 7.65
CA GLU A 36 -8.93 4.44 7.17
C GLU A 36 -9.69 4.85 5.93
N THR A 37 -10.06 6.12 5.86
CA THR A 37 -10.90 6.65 4.80
C THR A 37 -10.24 7.84 4.14
N TYR A 38 -10.14 7.78 2.83
CA TYR A 38 -9.57 8.81 1.96
C TYR A 38 -10.69 9.45 1.16
N ASN A 39 -10.89 10.76 1.33
CA ASN A 39 -12.00 11.51 0.74
C ASN A 39 -11.49 12.41 -0.38
N GLY A 40 -12.06 12.22 -1.56
CA GLY A 40 -11.68 12.93 -2.76
C GLY A 40 -10.43 12.39 -3.44
N LEU A 41 -10.32 12.66 -4.73
CA LEU A 41 -9.28 12.12 -5.61
C LEU A 41 -7.86 12.44 -5.12
N SER A 42 -7.65 13.62 -4.53
CA SER A 42 -6.33 14.04 -4.02
C SER A 42 -5.81 13.13 -2.91
N GLN A 43 -6.64 12.82 -1.89
CA GLN A 43 -6.24 11.95 -0.79
C GLN A 43 -6.07 10.50 -1.25
N ILE A 44 -6.94 10.03 -2.16
CA ILE A 44 -6.85 8.70 -2.76
C ILE A 44 -5.52 8.56 -3.52
N ARG A 45 -5.17 9.55 -4.34
CA ARG A 45 -3.91 9.58 -5.10
C ARG A 45 -2.69 9.56 -4.18
N GLU A 46 -2.70 10.36 -3.13
CA GLU A 46 -1.62 10.39 -2.13
C GLU A 46 -1.43 9.03 -1.47
N TRP A 47 -2.52 8.37 -1.08
CA TRP A 47 -2.47 7.04 -0.49
C TRP A 47 -1.88 6.00 -1.46
N PHE A 48 -2.34 5.97 -2.73
CA PHE A 48 -1.78 5.06 -3.72
C PHE A 48 -0.32 5.37 -4.07
N SER A 49 0.08 6.64 -4.04
CA SER A 49 1.48 7.02 -4.23
C SER A 49 2.37 6.41 -3.15
N ARG A 50 1.94 6.43 -1.89
CA ARG A 50 2.64 5.78 -0.78
C ARG A 50 2.67 4.25 -0.95
N LEU A 51 1.54 3.62 -1.22
CA LEU A 51 1.47 2.17 -1.46
C LEU A 51 2.45 1.70 -2.55
N ILE A 52 2.59 2.48 -3.61
CA ILE A 52 3.48 2.19 -4.73
C ILE A 52 4.96 2.28 -4.32
N LEU A 53 5.31 3.17 -3.39
CA LEU A 53 6.66 3.32 -2.87
C LEU A 53 7.03 2.20 -1.90
N ASP A 54 6.07 1.72 -1.10
CA ASP A 54 6.31 0.76 -0.02
C ASP A 54 6.63 -0.65 -0.51
N GLY A 55 6.28 -0.98 -1.74
CA GLY A 55 6.51 -2.32 -2.28
C GLY A 55 5.86 -2.57 -3.63
N ASP A 56 5.71 -3.85 -3.94
CA ASP A 56 5.18 -4.32 -5.21
C ASP A 56 3.93 -5.17 -5.04
N VAL A 57 2.89 -4.84 -5.77
CA VAL A 57 1.73 -5.73 -5.94
C VAL A 57 2.14 -6.91 -6.83
N ARG A 58 2.26 -8.10 -6.27
CA ARG A 58 2.62 -9.33 -6.98
C ARG A 58 1.44 -9.96 -7.68
N ALA A 59 0.32 -10.01 -6.97
CA ALA A 59 -0.92 -10.50 -7.51
C ALA A 59 -2.10 -9.67 -6.98
N TRP A 60 -3.06 -9.43 -7.84
CA TRP A 60 -4.38 -8.95 -7.47
C TRP A 60 -5.37 -9.61 -8.42
N ASP A 61 -5.95 -10.71 -7.97
CA ASP A 61 -6.78 -11.58 -8.81
C ASP A 61 -8.25 -11.50 -8.39
N ILE A 62 -9.11 -11.18 -9.33
CA ILE A 62 -10.55 -11.22 -9.10
C ILE A 62 -11.00 -12.67 -9.05
N ARG A 63 -11.61 -13.06 -7.94
CA ARG A 63 -12.20 -14.38 -7.73
C ARG A 63 -13.64 -14.43 -8.22
N ARG A 64 -14.42 -13.42 -7.88
CA ARG A 64 -15.83 -13.32 -8.22
C ARG A 64 -16.32 -11.88 -8.12
N ILE A 65 -17.31 -11.55 -8.95
CA ILE A 65 -18.06 -10.29 -8.84
C ILE A 65 -19.54 -10.61 -8.75
N ARG A 66 -20.22 -10.03 -7.80
CA ARG A 66 -21.67 -10.13 -7.62
C ARG A 66 -22.21 -8.88 -6.93
N ASP A 67 -23.27 -8.29 -7.52
CA ASP A 67 -24.06 -7.21 -6.89
C ASP A 67 -23.23 -6.05 -6.27
N GLY A 68 -22.21 -5.59 -7.00
CA GLY A 68 -21.31 -4.54 -6.52
C GLY A 68 -20.20 -5.00 -5.58
N ALA A 69 -20.18 -6.27 -5.21
CA ALA A 69 -19.10 -6.88 -4.45
C ALA A 69 -18.06 -7.52 -5.38
N VAL A 70 -16.79 -7.25 -5.13
CA VAL A 70 -15.63 -7.82 -5.83
C VAL A 70 -14.84 -8.66 -4.84
N GLU A 71 -14.88 -9.98 -4.99
CA GLU A 71 -14.04 -10.90 -4.23
C GLU A 71 -12.68 -11.02 -4.90
N TRP A 72 -11.61 -10.90 -4.16
CA TRP A 72 -10.25 -10.89 -4.69
C TRP A 72 -9.25 -11.58 -3.80
N TYR A 73 -8.14 -12.02 -4.42
CA TYR A 73 -6.89 -12.37 -3.76
C TYR A 73 -5.87 -11.27 -4.05
N TYR A 74 -5.10 -10.90 -3.06
CA TYR A 74 -4.07 -9.89 -3.14
C TYR A 74 -2.77 -10.39 -2.52
N GLU A 75 -1.67 -10.20 -3.22
CA GLU A 75 -0.33 -10.45 -2.72
C GLU A 75 0.53 -9.21 -2.90
N TYR A 76 1.12 -8.78 -1.82
CA TYR A 76 1.97 -7.60 -1.76
C TYR A 76 3.31 -7.99 -1.18
N ARG A 77 4.38 -7.61 -1.85
CA ARG A 77 5.74 -7.77 -1.38
C ARG A 77 6.25 -6.44 -0.89
N LEU A 78 6.48 -6.32 0.40
CA LEU A 78 7.23 -5.23 1.02
C LEU A 78 8.68 -5.33 0.57
N HIS A 79 9.33 -4.20 0.31
CA HIS A 79 10.72 -4.18 -0.16
C HIS A 79 11.66 -4.84 0.83
N TYR A 80 11.37 -4.75 2.14
CA TYR A 80 12.25 -5.17 3.22
C TYR A 80 11.67 -6.26 4.15
N ALA A 81 10.40 -6.62 4.03
CA ALA A 81 9.72 -7.41 5.05
C ALA A 81 8.95 -8.65 4.54
N GLY A 82 9.34 -9.21 3.39
CA GLY A 82 8.68 -10.40 2.86
C GLY A 82 7.37 -10.12 2.15
N SER A 83 6.50 -11.13 2.04
CA SER A 83 5.22 -11.02 1.32
C SER A 83 4.04 -11.18 2.28
N ILE A 84 3.00 -10.40 2.03
CA ILE A 84 1.73 -10.52 2.74
C ILE A 84 0.65 -10.83 1.69
N SER A 85 -0.19 -11.82 1.96
CA SER A 85 -1.32 -12.12 1.11
C SER A 85 -2.65 -12.07 1.86
N TYR A 86 -3.68 -11.68 1.14
CA TYR A 86 -5.02 -11.49 1.66
C TYR A 86 -6.05 -12.10 0.73
N ASP A 87 -7.10 -12.67 1.31
CA ASP A 87 -8.38 -12.84 0.63
C ASP A 87 -9.32 -11.75 1.14
N GLY A 88 -10.00 -11.06 0.26
CA GLY A 88 -10.85 -9.95 0.64
C GLY A 88 -12.04 -9.75 -0.29
N VAL A 89 -12.87 -8.80 0.12
CA VAL A 89 -14.02 -8.32 -0.63
C VAL A 89 -14.01 -6.82 -0.65
N SER A 90 -14.22 -6.22 -1.82
CA SER A 90 -14.50 -4.80 -1.93
C SER A 90 -15.97 -4.57 -2.29
N ILE A 91 -16.60 -3.62 -1.62
CA ILE A 91 -17.90 -3.10 -2.02
C ILE A 91 -17.69 -1.83 -2.85
N VAL A 92 -18.25 -1.82 -4.05
CA VAL A 92 -18.01 -0.77 -5.04
C VAL A 92 -19.32 -0.08 -5.43
N GLU A 93 -19.35 1.23 -5.27
CA GLU A 93 -20.43 2.09 -5.75
C GLU A 93 -19.93 2.91 -6.93
N LEU A 94 -20.75 3.02 -7.97
CA LEU A 94 -20.42 3.75 -9.20
C LEU A 94 -21.32 4.97 -9.35
N SER A 95 -20.75 6.02 -9.96
CA SER A 95 -21.49 7.16 -10.52
C SER A 95 -20.92 7.47 -11.91
N ASP A 96 -21.79 7.55 -12.90
CA ASP A 96 -21.44 7.87 -14.28
C ASP A 96 -20.31 7.00 -14.86
N GLY A 97 -20.29 5.71 -14.48
CA GLY A 97 -19.28 4.75 -14.94
C GLY A 97 -17.94 4.84 -14.22
N LYS A 98 -17.79 5.72 -13.23
CA LYS A 98 -16.60 5.86 -12.39
C LYS A 98 -16.85 5.36 -10.98
N ILE A 99 -15.77 5.06 -10.25
CA ILE A 99 -15.81 4.66 -8.85
C ILE A 99 -16.16 5.88 -8.00
N LYS A 100 -17.31 5.81 -7.35
CA LYS A 100 -17.76 6.80 -6.36
C LYS A 100 -17.33 6.40 -4.95
N ARG A 101 -17.34 5.08 -4.66
CA ARG A 101 -16.89 4.53 -3.41
C ARG A 101 -16.26 3.16 -3.63
N TRP A 102 -15.15 2.92 -2.98
CA TRP A 102 -14.49 1.62 -2.92
C TRP A 102 -14.14 1.31 -1.47
N SER A 103 -14.73 0.26 -0.90
CA SER A 103 -14.52 -0.11 0.50
C SER A 103 -13.98 -1.53 0.60
N ASN A 104 -12.82 -1.70 1.23
CA ASN A 104 -12.12 -2.98 1.36
C ASN A 104 -12.40 -3.66 2.69
N PHE A 105 -12.61 -4.98 2.63
CA PHE A 105 -12.78 -5.86 3.78
C PHE A 105 -11.88 -7.08 3.60
N ILE A 106 -11.13 -7.45 4.62
CA ILE A 106 -10.26 -8.62 4.61
C ILE A 106 -10.96 -9.79 5.28
N GLN A 107 -10.83 -10.99 4.70
CA GLN A 107 -11.31 -12.23 5.29
C GLN A 107 -10.17 -13.02 5.95
N ASN A 108 -9.03 -13.14 5.28
CA ASN A 108 -7.88 -13.91 5.75
C ASN A 108 -6.58 -13.16 5.47
N VAL A 109 -5.67 -13.23 6.41
CA VAL A 109 -4.31 -12.70 6.27
C VAL A 109 -3.33 -13.86 6.36
N LYS A 110 -2.50 -14.02 5.34
CA LYS A 110 -1.37 -14.96 5.39
C LYS A 110 -0.10 -14.14 5.24
N LYS A 111 0.80 -14.30 6.18
CA LYS A 111 2.15 -13.76 6.09
C LYS A 111 3.07 -14.92 5.71
N SER A 112 3.81 -14.76 4.63
CA SER A 112 4.88 -15.68 4.28
C SER A 112 6.21 -14.98 4.48
N TYR A 113 6.99 -15.50 5.39
CA TYR A 113 8.35 -15.04 5.63
C TYR A 113 9.31 -16.01 4.92
N PRO A 114 10.44 -15.54 4.36
CA PRO A 114 11.49 -16.43 3.86
C PRO A 114 12.02 -17.34 4.98
N LEU A 115 12.52 -18.51 4.64
CA LEU A 115 12.70 -19.66 5.55
C LEU A 115 13.95 -19.68 6.45
N GLU A 116 14.67 -18.58 6.68
CA GLU A 116 15.87 -18.57 7.54
C GLU A 116 15.65 -17.74 8.82
N ARG A 117 15.26 -18.41 9.86
CA ARG A 117 14.42 -17.92 10.97
C ARG A 117 15.10 -17.31 12.19
N LYS A 118 16.38 -17.05 12.25
CA LYS A 118 16.97 -16.51 13.49
C LYS A 118 17.28 -15.00 13.47
N ASN A 119 17.43 -14.45 12.27
CA ASN A 119 17.71 -13.01 12.11
C ASN A 119 16.55 -12.25 11.47
N GLU A 120 15.45 -12.93 11.14
CA GLU A 120 14.36 -12.39 10.32
C GLU A 120 13.56 -11.29 11.02
N GLU A 121 13.24 -11.44 12.31
CA GLU A 121 12.52 -10.39 13.05
C GLU A 121 13.36 -9.11 13.18
N LEU A 122 14.68 -9.27 13.33
CA LEU A 122 15.62 -8.16 13.36
C LEU A 122 15.79 -7.52 11.99
N MET A 123 15.89 -8.32 10.92
CA MET A 123 15.93 -7.83 9.53
C MET A 123 14.62 -7.15 9.12
N GLU A 124 13.46 -7.72 9.52
CA GLU A 124 12.15 -7.10 9.28
C GLU A 124 12.04 -5.76 10.01
N THR A 125 12.53 -5.71 11.25
CA THR A 125 12.52 -4.49 12.05
C THR A 125 13.50 -3.45 11.50
N ALA A 126 14.71 -3.86 11.14
CA ALA A 126 15.72 -3.00 10.53
C ALA A 126 15.22 -2.43 9.19
N GLY A 127 14.68 -3.27 8.32
CA GLY A 127 14.13 -2.84 7.04
C GLY A 127 12.92 -1.91 7.18
N ALA A 128 12.07 -2.11 8.18
CA ALA A 128 10.97 -1.18 8.46
C ALA A 128 11.49 0.18 8.96
N VAL A 129 12.53 0.17 9.79
CA VAL A 129 13.14 1.41 10.31
C VAL A 129 13.86 2.16 9.18
N GLU A 130 14.62 1.47 8.33
CA GLU A 130 15.28 2.03 7.14
C GLU A 130 14.26 2.66 6.18
N TYR A 131 13.17 1.96 5.90
CA TYR A 131 12.06 2.48 5.12
C TYR A 131 11.47 3.77 5.71
N TYR A 132 11.23 3.81 7.02
CA TYR A 132 10.71 5.04 7.66
C TYR A 132 11.74 6.16 7.69
N ALA A 133 13.03 5.86 7.73
CA ALA A 133 14.09 6.85 7.62
C ALA A 133 14.11 7.48 6.22
N ASP A 134 14.09 6.67 5.16
CA ASP A 134 14.00 7.15 3.76
C ASP A 134 12.72 7.96 3.51
N TRP A 135 11.60 7.51 4.09
CA TRP A 135 10.34 8.24 4.01
C TRP A 135 10.41 9.61 4.69
N LEU A 136 11.01 9.68 5.88
CA LEU A 136 11.26 10.94 6.60
C LEU A 136 12.20 11.85 5.80
N GLU A 137 13.28 11.32 5.22
CA GLU A 137 14.17 12.10 4.33
C GLU A 137 13.41 12.68 3.14
N THR A 138 12.56 11.88 2.50
CA THR A 138 11.74 12.34 1.36
C THR A 138 10.77 13.45 1.77
N MET A 139 10.19 13.36 2.96
CA MET A 139 9.28 14.37 3.49
C MET A 139 10.03 15.65 3.87
N THR A 140 11.27 15.54 4.37
CA THR A 140 12.10 16.71 4.75
C THR A 140 12.62 17.47 3.54
N MET A 141 12.77 16.84 2.37
CA MET A 141 13.12 17.53 1.12
C MET A 141 12.06 18.55 0.66
N HIS A 142 10.83 18.44 1.19
CA HIS A 142 9.72 19.31 0.82
C HIS A 142 9.35 20.34 1.89
N GLU A 143 9.85 20.16 3.12
CA GLU A 143 9.65 21.11 4.22
C GLU A 143 11.00 21.31 4.94
N ASP A 144 11.41 22.56 5.08
CA ASP A 144 12.65 22.98 5.76
C ASP A 144 12.54 22.69 7.28
N ASN A 145 12.58 21.41 7.64
CA ASN A 145 12.35 20.93 9.00
C ASN A 145 13.57 20.16 9.55
N GLU A 146 14.53 20.92 10.10
CA GLU A 146 15.75 20.39 10.73
C GLU A 146 15.50 19.27 11.76
N LYS A 147 14.33 19.27 12.41
CA LYS A 147 14.01 18.24 13.41
C LYS A 147 13.65 16.91 12.78
N LEU A 148 12.98 16.93 11.63
CA LEU A 148 12.65 15.71 10.87
C LEU A 148 13.91 15.13 10.26
N GLN A 149 14.80 15.96 9.71
CA GLN A 149 16.09 15.51 9.19
C GLN A 149 16.92 14.84 10.29
N ALA A 150 17.04 15.47 11.45
CA ALA A 150 17.77 14.90 12.59
C ALA A 150 17.14 13.60 13.13
N ALA A 151 15.84 13.40 12.95
CA ALA A 151 15.16 12.15 13.29
C ALA A 151 15.45 11.05 12.26
N ALA A 152 15.45 11.38 10.96
CA ALA A 152 15.82 10.47 9.89
C ALA A 152 17.26 9.98 10.03
N ASP A 153 18.20 10.90 10.27
CA ASP A 153 19.63 10.59 10.49
C ASP A 153 19.83 9.61 11.66
N LYS A 154 19.14 9.82 12.79
CA LYS A 154 19.19 8.91 13.95
C LYS A 154 18.58 7.54 13.67
N LEU A 155 17.52 7.47 12.87
CA LEU A 155 16.93 6.20 12.48
C LEU A 155 17.87 5.42 11.58
N SER A 156 18.51 6.07 10.61
CA SER A 156 19.50 5.45 9.73
C SER A 156 20.71 4.92 10.50
N GLU A 157 21.24 5.69 11.46
CA GLU A 157 22.34 5.27 12.36
C GLU A 157 21.94 4.03 13.18
N ALA A 158 20.71 4.02 13.72
CA ALA A 158 20.23 2.88 14.51
C ALA A 158 20.06 1.59 13.65
N VAL A 159 19.69 1.72 12.38
CA VAL A 159 19.64 0.59 11.44
C VAL A 159 21.03 0.05 11.17
N GLU A 160 22.01 0.91 10.88
CA GLU A 160 23.40 0.50 10.65
C GLU A 160 23.97 -0.25 11.85
N ASP A 161 23.68 0.21 13.07
CA ASP A 161 24.09 -0.46 14.31
C ASP A 161 23.45 -1.86 14.44
N ILE A 162 22.16 -2.00 14.14
CA ILE A 162 21.47 -3.30 14.18
C ILE A 162 22.05 -4.26 13.13
N VAL A 163 22.22 -3.80 11.89
CA VAL A 163 22.77 -4.61 10.79
C VAL A 163 24.21 -5.03 11.07
N SER A 164 25.01 -4.14 11.68
CA SER A 164 26.41 -4.42 12.05
C SER A 164 26.54 -5.42 13.19
N ALA A 165 25.52 -5.54 14.04
CA ALA A 165 25.48 -6.45 15.19
C ALA A 165 25.00 -7.87 14.80
N MET A 166 24.56 -8.08 13.57
CA MET A 166 24.07 -9.36 13.01
C MET A 166 25.19 -10.13 12.32
#